data_0af117ff67d7a140cc44d94dbdbfeb45
#
_entry.id   0af117ff67d7a140cc44d94dbdbfeb45
#
_cell.length_a   1.000
_cell.length_b   1.000
_cell.length_c   1.000
_cell.angle_alpha   90.00
_cell.angle_beta   90.00
_cell.angle_gamma   90.00
#
_symmetry.space_group_name_H-M   'P 1'
#
loop_
_entity.id
_entity.type
_entity.pdbx_description
1 polymer ?
#
loop_
_entity_poly.entity_id
_entity_poly.type
_entity_poly.pdbx_seq_one_letter_code
_entity_poly.pdbx_strand_id
1 'polypeptide(L)'
;MTKEEFRNAVVEGIKRVKGLDAVAIADDETFTHAGLDSLDSMNLVLEVEGITGLNFGEFNLSDANTIDEFYGKAGELLARGA
;
A
#
# COMPACT_ATOMS: atom_id res chain seq x y z
N MET A 1 -4.48 0.22 13.92
CA MET A 1 -3.73 -0.66 13.00
C MET A 1 -2.24 -0.49 13.22
N THR A 2 -1.52 -1.58 13.40
CA THR A 2 -0.07 -1.54 13.53
C THR A 2 0.60 -1.46 12.15
N LYS A 3 1.88 -1.07 12.14
CA LYS A 3 2.67 -1.07 10.90
C LYS A 3 2.75 -2.46 10.29
N GLU A 4 2.89 -3.50 11.13
CA GLU A 4 2.94 -4.87 10.65
C GLU A 4 1.64 -5.28 9.96
N GLU A 5 0.50 -4.92 10.55
CA GLU A 5 -0.80 -5.19 9.95
C GLU A 5 -0.94 -4.48 8.61
N PHE A 6 -0.51 -3.21 8.54
CA PHE A 6 -0.56 -2.45 7.30
C PHE A 6 0.37 -3.06 6.26
N ARG A 7 1.59 -3.44 6.67
CA ARG A 7 2.55 -4.08 5.78
C ARG A 7 1.97 -5.38 5.18
N ASN A 8 1.33 -6.18 6.02
CA ASN A 8 0.68 -7.40 5.56
C ASN A 8 -0.44 -7.11 4.55
N ALA A 9 -1.20 -6.05 4.77
CA ALA A 9 -2.24 -5.63 3.82
C ALA A 9 -1.64 -5.21 2.47
N VAL A 10 -0.53 -4.47 2.49
CA VAL A 10 0.16 -4.06 1.27
C VAL A 10 0.72 -5.27 0.52
N VAL A 11 1.37 -6.19 1.23
CA VAL A 11 1.91 -7.41 0.62
C VAL A 11 0.78 -8.23 -0.03
N GLU A 12 -0.34 -8.39 0.68
CA GLU A 12 -1.49 -9.10 0.13
C GLU A 12 -2.05 -8.39 -1.10
N GLY A 13 -2.11 -7.07 -1.06
CA GLY A 13 -2.55 -6.28 -2.21
C GLY A 13 -1.64 -6.46 -3.42
N ILE A 14 -0.32 -6.50 -3.22
CA ILE A 14 0.63 -6.74 -4.31
C ILE A 14 0.42 -8.13 -4.91
N LYS A 15 0.22 -9.14 -4.07
CA LYS A 15 -0.06 -10.49 -4.55
C LYS A 15 -1.27 -10.50 -5.48
N ARG A 16 -2.33 -9.81 -5.10
CA ARG A 16 -3.57 -9.75 -5.89
C ARG A 16 -3.36 -9.00 -7.20
N VAL A 17 -2.68 -7.86 -7.15
CA VAL A 17 -2.46 -7.04 -8.33
C VAL A 17 -1.57 -7.75 -9.35
N LYS A 18 -0.52 -8.42 -8.88
CA LYS A 18 0.46 -9.07 -9.76
C LYS A 18 0.16 -10.56 -9.99
N GLY A 19 -0.82 -11.12 -9.31
CA GLY A 19 -1.12 -12.55 -9.42
C GLY A 19 -0.03 -13.45 -8.89
N LEU A 20 0.61 -13.05 -7.78
CA LEU A 20 1.73 -13.77 -7.19
C LEU A 20 1.32 -14.53 -5.94
N ASP A 21 1.97 -15.66 -5.67
CA ASP A 21 1.75 -16.46 -4.46
C ASP A 21 2.54 -15.93 -3.27
N ALA A 22 3.65 -15.25 -3.54
CA ALA A 22 4.53 -14.73 -2.50
C ALA A 22 5.18 -13.43 -2.99
N VAL A 23 5.39 -12.50 -2.07
CA VAL A 23 6.02 -11.21 -2.34
C VAL A 23 7.04 -10.92 -1.25
N ALA A 24 8.24 -10.51 -1.65
CA ALA A 24 9.27 -10.03 -0.73
C ALA A 24 9.58 -8.59 -1.12
N ILE A 25 9.27 -7.65 -0.23
CA ILE A 25 9.53 -6.23 -0.44
C ILE A 25 9.95 -5.62 0.92
N ALA A 26 11.02 -4.82 0.90
CA ALA A 26 11.48 -4.11 2.09
C ALA A 26 10.60 -2.87 2.32
N ASP A 27 10.51 -2.41 3.55
CA ASP A 27 9.67 -1.25 3.92
C ASP A 27 10.13 0.04 3.23
N ASP A 28 11.42 0.15 2.92
CA ASP A 28 12.00 1.31 2.24
C ASP A 28 12.24 1.10 0.74
N GLU A 29 11.83 -0.05 0.22
CA GLU A 29 11.94 -0.35 -1.21
C GLU A 29 10.80 0.31 -1.96
N THR A 30 11.09 0.97 -3.09
CA THR A 30 10.04 1.60 -3.89
C THR A 30 9.18 0.54 -4.59
N PHE A 31 7.92 0.84 -4.76
CA PHE A 31 7.01 -0.06 -5.50
C PHE A 31 7.47 -0.25 -6.95
N THR A 32 8.06 0.79 -7.55
CA THR A 32 8.63 0.70 -8.90
C THR A 32 9.75 -0.34 -8.94
N HIS A 33 10.66 -0.31 -7.95
CA HIS A 33 11.76 -1.26 -7.87
C HIS A 33 11.23 -2.69 -7.66
N ALA A 34 10.11 -2.82 -6.96
CA ALA A 34 9.46 -4.11 -6.73
C ALA A 34 8.68 -4.61 -7.96
N GLY A 35 8.65 -3.85 -9.04
CA GLY A 35 8.03 -4.26 -10.29
C GLY A 35 6.63 -3.73 -10.55
N LEU A 36 6.16 -2.75 -9.76
CA LEU A 36 4.84 -2.16 -9.96
C LEU A 36 4.95 -0.93 -10.85
N ASP A 37 4.14 -0.88 -11.91
CA ASP A 37 4.00 0.32 -12.73
C ASP A 37 2.90 1.24 -12.18
N SER A 38 2.59 2.33 -12.89
CA SER A 38 1.58 3.30 -12.44
C SER A 38 0.20 2.69 -12.27
N LEU A 39 -0.20 1.82 -13.20
CA LEU A 39 -1.50 1.14 -13.12
C LEU A 39 -1.54 0.17 -11.96
N ASP A 40 -0.46 -0.60 -11.76
CA ASP A 40 -0.34 -1.52 -10.64
C ASP A 40 -0.45 -0.76 -9.31
N SER A 41 0.18 0.40 -9.21
CA SER A 41 0.16 1.22 -8.00
C SER A 41 -1.26 1.72 -7.69
N MET A 42 -2.00 2.15 -8.71
CA MET A 42 -3.40 2.55 -8.54
C MET A 42 -4.25 1.38 -8.03
N ASN A 43 -4.07 0.22 -8.63
CA ASN A 43 -4.80 -0.99 -8.22
C ASN A 43 -4.39 -1.41 -6.80
N LEU A 44 -3.13 -1.23 -6.43
CA LEU A 44 -2.65 -1.54 -5.08
C LEU A 44 -3.36 -0.69 -4.03
N VAL A 45 -3.52 0.61 -4.28
CA VAL A 45 -4.26 1.47 -3.35
C VAL A 45 -5.69 0.96 -3.15
N LEU A 46 -6.37 0.59 -4.24
CA LEU A 46 -7.72 0.05 -4.16
C LEU A 46 -7.79 -1.26 -3.37
N GLU A 47 -6.83 -2.14 -3.58
CA GLU A 47 -6.77 -3.40 -2.83
C GLU A 47 -6.54 -3.16 -1.34
N VAL A 48 -5.63 -2.25 -1.00
CA VAL A 48 -5.35 -1.92 0.40
C VAL A 48 -6.57 -1.27 1.05
N GLU A 49 -7.30 -0.42 0.34
CA GLU A 49 -8.56 0.14 0.83
C GLU A 49 -9.56 -0.98 1.17
N GLY A 50 -9.68 -1.96 0.29
CA GLY A 50 -10.59 -3.08 0.50
C GLY A 50 -10.19 -3.96 1.68
N ILE A 51 -8.91 -4.16 1.90
CA ILE A 51 -8.38 -5.00 2.97
C ILE A 51 -8.47 -4.29 4.33
N THR A 52 -8.11 -3.01 4.37
CA THR A 52 -7.99 -2.26 5.63
C THR A 52 -9.27 -1.51 6.01
N GLY A 53 -10.14 -1.25 5.06
CA GLY A 53 -11.30 -0.40 5.27
C GLY A 53 -10.99 1.10 5.28
N LEU A 54 -9.74 1.49 5.05
CA LEU A 54 -9.35 2.90 4.95
C LEU A 54 -9.72 3.45 3.58
N ASN A 55 -9.98 4.75 3.50
CA ASN A 55 -10.28 5.44 2.26
C ASN A 55 -9.21 6.49 2.02
N PHE A 56 -8.39 6.29 0.99
CA PHE A 56 -7.29 7.19 0.66
C PHE A 56 -7.71 8.33 -0.29
N GLY A 57 -8.93 8.27 -0.83
CA GLY A 57 -9.44 9.31 -1.73
C GLY A 57 -8.63 9.41 -3.02
N GLU A 58 -8.16 10.61 -3.35
CA GLU A 58 -7.40 10.87 -4.57
C GLU A 58 -5.90 10.59 -4.40
N PHE A 59 -5.50 9.98 -3.32
CA PHE A 59 -4.11 9.62 -3.05
C PHE A 59 -3.56 8.69 -4.13
N ASN A 60 -2.29 8.91 -4.50
CA ASN A 60 -1.59 7.98 -5.39
C ASN A 60 -0.18 7.71 -4.85
N LEU A 61 0.40 6.57 -5.25
CA LEU A 61 1.68 6.11 -4.73
C LEU A 61 2.90 6.84 -5.31
N SER A 62 2.70 7.80 -6.22
CA SER A 62 3.80 8.66 -6.63
C SER A 62 4.22 9.61 -5.49
N ASP A 63 3.29 9.88 -4.56
CA ASP A 63 3.55 10.72 -3.39
C ASP A 63 4.04 9.92 -2.18
N ALA A 64 3.89 8.60 -2.21
CA ALA A 64 4.29 7.74 -1.10
C ALA A 64 4.60 6.35 -1.65
N ASN A 65 5.77 6.22 -2.25
CA ASN A 65 6.10 5.06 -3.08
C ASN A 65 6.86 3.94 -2.35
N THR A 66 6.84 3.95 -1.03
CA THR A 66 7.36 2.84 -0.20
C THR A 66 6.31 2.47 0.83
N ILE A 67 6.45 1.29 1.44
CA ILE A 67 5.54 0.87 2.52
C ILE A 67 5.62 1.85 3.68
N ASP A 68 6.82 2.33 4.02
CA ASP A 68 7.00 3.30 5.10
C ASP A 68 6.21 4.58 4.83
N GLU A 69 6.32 5.13 3.63
CA GLU A 69 5.62 6.35 3.26
C GLU A 69 4.11 6.14 3.17
N PHE A 70 3.69 5.01 2.63
CA PHE A 70 2.28 4.66 2.53
C PHE A 70 1.66 4.51 3.94
N TYR A 71 2.38 3.87 4.85
CA TYR A 71 1.94 3.75 6.23
C TYR A 71 1.83 5.13 6.90
N GLY A 72 2.73 6.05 6.59
CA GLY A 72 2.64 7.43 7.06
C GLY A 72 1.34 8.09 6.65
N LYS A 73 0.90 7.89 5.41
CA LYS A 73 -0.40 8.41 4.93
C LYS A 73 -1.57 7.74 5.64
N ALA A 74 -1.50 6.43 5.86
CA ALA A 74 -2.52 5.71 6.61
C ALA A 74 -2.64 6.26 8.04
N GLY A 75 -1.51 6.56 8.67
CA GLY A 75 -1.48 7.16 10.00
C GLY A 75 -2.16 8.53 10.04
N GLU A 76 -1.94 9.35 9.02
CA GLU A 76 -2.62 10.65 8.92
C GLU A 76 -4.14 10.49 8.83
N LEU A 77 -4.62 9.53 8.05
CA LEU A 77 -6.04 9.26 7.92
C LEU A 77 -6.65 8.79 9.24
N LEU A 78 -5.96 7.91 9.95
CA LEU A 78 -6.40 7.43 11.25
C LEU A 78 -6.43 8.56 12.28
N ALA A 79 -5.44 9.46 12.25
CA ALA A 79 -5.35 10.58 13.18
C ALA A 79 -6.45 11.62 12.95
N ARG A 80 -7.05 11.69 11.77
CA ARG A 80 -8.15 12.61 11.47
C ARG A 80 -9.49 12.16 12.02
N GLY A 81 -9.49 11.12 12.82
CA GLY A 81 -10.69 10.65 13.47
C GLY A 81 -11.63 9.90 12.58
N ALA A 82 -11.05 9.24 11.67
CA ALA A 82 -11.84 8.38 10.82
C ALA A 82 -12.67 7.42 11.66
#